data_4cbab5a8799d8c7da9425719144a2d61
#
_entry.id   4cbab5a8799d8c7da9425719144a2d61
#
_cell.length_a   1.000
_cell.length_b   1.000
_cell.length_c   1.000
_cell.angle_alpha   90.00
_cell.angle_beta   90.00
_cell.angle_gamma   90.00
#
_symmetry.space_group_name_H-M   'P 1'
#
loop_
_entity.id
_entity.type
_entity.pdbx_description
1 polymer ?
#
loop_
_entity_poly.entity_id
_entity_poly.type
_entity_poly.pdbx_seq_one_letter_code
_entity_poly.pdbx_strand_id
1 'polypeptide(L)'
;MKDDYLQILNQDFKCLRQCYFVYFLIACAATILFLINQVAAVVLFVVYILFRFTIIRAKIKQYQQSYTHACIQFTMDKHLKNAQHTKSPTLDQETLRQARLIPDKNQKGSILLIEGVQGQGHGHPVLLGDAVFANTFPIGERKKHNEFASGCWIQLTLPQDTGLDWRLIHKDAIMEESLSLMKSKNADLQSPEDTSARWINDDFNILRLDGTPDFPTDPVLSVLHKMAENITAPLAVCMKGNQVHVYLRSRFLGQKVNPRQVPDEALIQCDILPELAQVLSLADTLAKA
;
A
#
# COMPACT_ATOMS: atom_id res chain seq x y z
N MET A 1 -13.52 14.48 -15.39
CA MET A 1 -12.95 13.33 -14.66
C MET A 1 -13.31 13.38 -13.17
N LYS A 2 -12.99 14.46 -12.43
CA LYS A 2 -13.29 14.58 -10.98
C LYS A 2 -14.79 14.44 -10.67
N ASP A 3 -15.63 15.16 -11.42
CA ASP A 3 -17.08 15.14 -11.26
C ASP A 3 -17.69 13.77 -11.53
N ASP A 4 -17.08 12.99 -12.42
CA ASP A 4 -17.55 11.65 -12.78
C ASP A 4 -17.41 10.68 -11.61
N TYR A 5 -16.27 10.73 -10.87
CA TYR A 5 -16.06 9.87 -9.68
C TYR A 5 -17.02 10.21 -8.55
N LEU A 6 -17.25 11.52 -8.32
CA LEU A 6 -18.20 11.99 -7.31
C LEU A 6 -19.62 11.55 -7.67
N GLN A 7 -19.97 11.62 -8.95
CA GLN A 7 -21.27 11.18 -9.45
C GLN A 7 -21.45 9.66 -9.25
N ILE A 8 -20.46 8.85 -9.59
CA ILE A 8 -20.48 7.39 -9.39
C ILE A 8 -20.64 7.05 -7.91
N LEU A 9 -19.87 7.70 -7.04
CA LEU A 9 -19.92 7.49 -5.60
C LEU A 9 -21.28 7.87 -5.03
N ASN A 10 -21.83 9.00 -5.44
CA ASN A 10 -23.16 9.43 -5.01
C ASN A 10 -24.25 8.47 -5.48
N GLN A 11 -24.11 7.92 -6.68
CA GLN A 11 -25.03 6.90 -7.20
C GLN A 11 -24.95 5.60 -6.42
N ASP A 12 -23.73 5.10 -6.13
CA ASP A 12 -23.52 3.89 -5.33
C ASP A 12 -24.02 4.06 -3.90
N PHE A 13 -23.77 5.22 -3.28
CA PHE A 13 -24.26 5.57 -1.95
C PHE A 13 -25.81 5.64 -1.92
N LYS A 14 -26.41 6.27 -2.92
CA LYS A 14 -27.87 6.35 -3.06
C LYS A 14 -28.49 4.95 -3.19
N CYS A 15 -27.90 4.10 -4.02
CA CYS A 15 -28.30 2.71 -4.17
C CYS A 15 -28.19 1.94 -2.85
N LEU A 16 -27.09 2.10 -2.12
CA LEU A 16 -26.88 1.49 -0.81
C LEU A 16 -27.94 1.95 0.20
N ARG A 17 -28.26 3.25 0.24
CA ARG A 17 -29.30 3.83 1.10
C ARG A 17 -30.69 3.29 0.77
N GLN A 18 -31.00 3.11 -0.52
CA GLN A 18 -32.23 2.47 -0.95
C GLN A 18 -32.31 1.01 -0.47
N CYS A 19 -31.23 0.25 -0.56
CA CYS A 19 -31.19 -1.12 -0.05
C CYS A 19 -31.41 -1.18 1.48
N TYR A 20 -30.86 -0.25 2.25
CA TYR A 20 -31.13 -0.14 3.69
C TYR A 20 -32.58 0.23 3.98
N PHE A 21 -33.19 1.08 3.17
CA PHE A 21 -34.60 1.43 3.32
C PHE A 21 -35.51 0.21 3.05
N VAL A 22 -35.27 -0.55 1.99
CA VAL A 22 -35.98 -1.79 1.68
C VAL A 22 -35.79 -2.81 2.82
N TYR A 23 -34.57 -2.95 3.33
CA TYR A 23 -34.26 -3.83 4.45
C TYR A 23 -35.06 -3.45 5.71
N PHE A 24 -35.19 -2.15 6.00
CA PHE A 24 -35.99 -1.64 7.09
C PHE A 24 -37.51 -1.97 6.89
N LEU A 25 -38.03 -1.80 5.66
CA LEU A 25 -39.43 -2.15 5.35
C LEU A 25 -39.70 -3.63 5.54
N ILE A 26 -38.77 -4.52 5.13
CA ILE A 26 -38.91 -5.97 5.35
C ILE A 26 -38.95 -6.29 6.84
N ALA A 27 -38.14 -5.63 7.66
CA ALA A 27 -38.16 -5.80 9.11
C ALA A 27 -39.48 -5.37 9.73
N CYS A 28 -40.01 -4.20 9.34
CA CYS A 28 -41.32 -3.73 9.79
C CYS A 28 -42.44 -4.69 9.38
N ALA A 29 -42.44 -5.15 8.14
CA ALA A 29 -43.42 -6.13 7.64
C ALA A 29 -43.36 -7.46 8.40
N ALA A 30 -42.15 -7.96 8.70
CA ALA A 30 -41.96 -9.18 9.49
C ALA A 30 -42.53 -9.03 10.90
N THR A 31 -42.35 -7.87 11.55
CA THR A 31 -42.87 -7.57 12.88
C THR A 31 -44.40 -7.53 12.87
N ILE A 32 -45.02 -6.90 11.87
CA ILE A 32 -46.49 -6.84 11.75
C ILE A 32 -47.06 -8.25 11.48
N LEU A 33 -46.43 -8.99 10.56
CA LEU A 33 -46.87 -10.38 10.26
C LEU A 33 -46.73 -11.31 11.45
N PHE A 34 -45.77 -11.10 12.33
CA PHE A 34 -45.62 -11.91 13.54
C PHE A 34 -46.87 -11.87 14.44
N LEU A 35 -47.59 -10.75 14.47
CA LEU A 35 -48.84 -10.59 15.24
C LEU A 35 -50.05 -11.30 14.59
N ILE A 36 -49.98 -11.55 13.26
CA ILE A 36 -51.11 -12.09 12.50
C ILE A 36 -50.89 -13.58 12.17
N ASN A 37 -49.70 -13.92 11.69
CA ASN A 37 -49.36 -15.26 11.23
C ASN A 37 -47.86 -15.54 11.45
N GLN A 38 -47.58 -16.35 12.47
CA GLN A 38 -46.20 -16.68 12.87
C GLN A 38 -45.41 -17.41 11.78
N VAL A 39 -46.06 -18.29 10.99
CA VAL A 39 -45.37 -19.03 9.91
C VAL A 39 -44.88 -18.07 8.80
N ALA A 40 -45.75 -17.14 8.37
CA ALA A 40 -45.42 -16.16 7.38
C ALA A 40 -44.32 -15.19 7.88
N ALA A 41 -44.33 -14.86 9.17
CA ALA A 41 -43.31 -14.04 9.78
C ALA A 41 -41.92 -14.72 9.77
N VAL A 42 -41.87 -16.04 10.04
CA VAL A 42 -40.59 -16.80 9.97
C VAL A 42 -40.03 -16.81 8.55
N VAL A 43 -40.87 -17.03 7.54
CA VAL A 43 -40.44 -16.99 6.13
C VAL A 43 -39.89 -15.62 5.79
N LEU A 44 -40.57 -14.53 6.17
CA LEU A 44 -40.11 -13.17 5.88
C LEU A 44 -38.83 -12.83 6.66
N PHE A 45 -38.65 -13.37 7.85
CA PHE A 45 -37.39 -13.20 8.62
C PHE A 45 -36.21 -13.92 7.95
N VAL A 46 -36.45 -15.09 7.36
CA VAL A 46 -35.39 -15.76 6.54
C VAL A 46 -35.02 -14.90 5.33
N VAL A 47 -36.02 -14.34 4.63
CA VAL A 47 -35.79 -13.41 3.51
C VAL A 47 -34.98 -12.18 3.98
N TYR A 48 -35.32 -11.62 5.13
CA TYR A 48 -34.61 -10.51 5.75
C TYR A 48 -33.12 -10.82 5.99
N ILE A 49 -32.84 -12.02 6.55
CA ILE A 49 -31.44 -12.45 6.78
C ILE A 49 -30.73 -12.64 5.45
N LEU A 50 -31.31 -13.32 4.48
CA LEU A 50 -30.71 -13.55 3.16
C LEU A 50 -30.44 -12.22 2.44
N PHE A 51 -31.37 -11.27 2.48
CA PHE A 51 -31.21 -9.95 1.87
C PHE A 51 -30.01 -9.21 2.47
N ARG A 52 -29.82 -9.27 3.79
CA ARG A 52 -28.67 -8.65 4.47
C ARG A 52 -27.35 -9.26 4.01
N PHE A 53 -27.25 -10.59 3.99
CA PHE A 53 -25.98 -11.26 3.70
C PHE A 53 -25.62 -11.26 2.22
N THR A 54 -26.58 -11.19 1.34
CA THR A 54 -26.34 -11.19 -0.12
C THR A 54 -26.30 -9.78 -0.67
N ILE A 55 -27.43 -9.07 -0.64
CA ILE A 55 -27.58 -7.79 -1.36
C ILE A 55 -26.88 -6.64 -0.65
N ILE A 56 -27.13 -6.46 0.65
CA ILE A 56 -26.54 -5.33 1.38
C ILE A 56 -25.01 -5.46 1.44
N ARG A 57 -24.51 -6.67 1.73
CA ARG A 57 -23.06 -6.91 1.77
C ARG A 57 -22.39 -6.67 0.41
N ALA A 58 -23.03 -7.08 -0.69
CA ALA A 58 -22.53 -6.82 -2.03
C ALA A 58 -22.48 -5.32 -2.35
N LYS A 59 -23.53 -4.57 -1.98
CA LYS A 59 -23.61 -3.12 -2.18
C LYS A 59 -22.61 -2.33 -1.32
N ILE A 60 -22.42 -2.75 -0.07
CA ILE A 60 -21.35 -2.19 0.78
C ILE A 60 -19.98 -2.39 0.12
N LYS A 61 -19.70 -3.60 -0.36
CA LYS A 61 -18.43 -3.91 -1.02
C LYS A 61 -18.24 -3.08 -2.29
N GLN A 62 -19.30 -2.96 -3.12
CA GLN A 62 -19.29 -2.12 -4.33
C GLN A 62 -18.95 -0.67 -3.97
N TYR A 63 -19.67 -0.06 -3.02
CA TYR A 63 -19.45 1.31 -2.59
C TYR A 63 -18.02 1.53 -2.06
N GLN A 64 -17.52 0.60 -1.22
CA GLN A 64 -16.16 0.67 -0.71
C GLN A 64 -15.11 0.62 -1.83
N GLN A 65 -15.33 -0.23 -2.84
CA GLN A 65 -14.42 -0.33 -4.00
C GLN A 65 -14.42 0.96 -4.83
N SER A 66 -15.60 1.51 -5.14
CA SER A 66 -15.72 2.77 -5.89
C SER A 66 -15.05 3.93 -5.15
N TYR A 67 -15.24 3.99 -3.83
CA TYR A 67 -14.62 5.02 -3.00
C TYR A 67 -13.08 4.89 -2.96
N THR A 68 -12.56 3.69 -2.67
CA THR A 68 -11.11 3.45 -2.66
C THR A 68 -10.50 3.81 -4.01
N HIS A 69 -11.15 3.41 -5.10
CA HIS A 69 -10.70 3.74 -6.45
C HIS A 69 -10.66 5.26 -6.69
N ALA A 70 -11.68 5.99 -6.26
CA ALA A 70 -11.71 7.45 -6.40
C ALA A 70 -10.60 8.14 -5.60
N CYS A 71 -10.34 7.72 -4.36
CA CYS A 71 -9.25 8.25 -3.53
C CYS A 71 -7.87 7.96 -4.13
N ILE A 72 -7.66 6.72 -4.62
CA ILE A 72 -6.42 6.34 -5.30
C ILE A 72 -6.22 7.23 -6.52
N GLN A 73 -7.23 7.33 -7.38
CA GLN A 73 -7.13 8.12 -8.60
C GLN A 73 -6.86 9.60 -8.31
N PHE A 74 -7.54 10.16 -7.30
CA PHE A 74 -7.29 11.55 -6.90
C PHE A 74 -5.85 11.77 -6.44
N THR A 75 -5.34 10.90 -5.56
CA THR A 75 -3.95 10.97 -5.09
C THR A 75 -2.97 10.82 -6.25
N MET A 76 -3.25 9.90 -7.17
CA MET A 76 -2.40 9.68 -8.35
C MET A 76 -2.39 10.88 -9.28
N ASP A 77 -3.56 11.43 -9.60
CA ASP A 77 -3.68 12.62 -10.48
C ASP A 77 -2.97 13.86 -9.89
N LYS A 78 -2.83 13.91 -8.56
CA LYS A 78 -2.09 14.97 -7.87
C LYS A 78 -0.57 14.86 -8.05
N HIS A 79 -0.02 13.64 -8.03
CA HIS A 79 1.40 13.39 -8.00
C HIS A 79 1.97 12.86 -9.31
N LEU A 80 1.16 12.16 -10.12
CA LEU A 80 1.61 11.47 -11.31
C LEU A 80 0.88 11.93 -12.57
N LYS A 81 1.62 12.04 -13.66
CA LYS A 81 1.06 12.19 -15.01
C LYS A 81 0.75 10.80 -15.59
N ASN A 82 -0.33 10.71 -16.37
CA ASN A 82 -0.75 9.47 -17.02
C ASN A 82 -0.92 8.30 -16.06
N ALA A 83 -1.38 8.58 -14.85
CA ALA A 83 -1.58 7.57 -13.82
C ALA A 83 -2.65 6.56 -14.22
N GLN A 84 -2.35 5.28 -14.07
CA GLN A 84 -3.26 4.17 -14.34
C GLN A 84 -3.28 3.23 -13.13
N HIS A 85 -4.44 3.13 -12.50
CA HIS A 85 -4.67 2.13 -11.46
C HIS A 85 -5.20 0.84 -12.07
N THR A 86 -4.59 -0.28 -11.72
CA THR A 86 -4.97 -1.61 -12.19
C THR A 86 -5.21 -2.56 -11.01
N LYS A 87 -6.15 -3.48 -11.18
CA LYS A 87 -6.36 -4.57 -10.20
C LYS A 87 -5.26 -5.63 -10.26
N SER A 88 -4.47 -5.61 -11.32
CA SER A 88 -3.31 -6.48 -11.47
C SER A 88 -2.08 -5.79 -10.89
N PRO A 89 -1.14 -6.55 -10.30
CA PRO A 89 0.13 -6.01 -9.85
C PRO A 89 0.90 -5.34 -10.99
N THR A 90 1.47 -4.17 -10.73
CA THR A 90 2.39 -3.48 -11.64
C THR A 90 3.85 -3.76 -11.29
N LEU A 91 4.09 -4.23 -10.07
CA LEU A 91 5.40 -4.60 -9.56
C LEU A 91 5.69 -6.06 -9.85
N ASP A 92 6.98 -6.38 -10.02
CA ASP A 92 7.46 -7.74 -10.19
C ASP A 92 8.08 -8.28 -8.89
N GLN A 93 7.76 -9.52 -8.52
CA GLN A 93 8.25 -10.15 -7.30
C GLN A 93 9.78 -10.31 -7.27
N GLU A 94 10.38 -10.60 -8.41
CA GLU A 94 11.83 -10.78 -8.50
C GLU A 94 12.55 -9.44 -8.28
N THR A 95 12.04 -8.37 -8.85
CA THR A 95 12.54 -7.01 -8.64
C THR A 95 12.48 -6.62 -7.15
N LEU A 96 11.38 -6.95 -6.45
CA LEU A 96 11.25 -6.72 -5.03
C LEU A 96 12.29 -7.52 -4.21
N ARG A 97 12.55 -8.77 -4.59
CA ARG A 97 13.60 -9.59 -3.95
C ARG A 97 14.99 -9.03 -4.17
N GLN A 98 15.27 -8.57 -5.38
CA GLN A 98 16.58 -7.98 -5.72
C GLN A 98 16.87 -6.67 -5.00
N ALA A 99 15.85 -5.89 -4.63
CA ALA A 99 16.02 -4.70 -3.82
C ALA A 99 16.49 -5.03 -2.39
N ARG A 100 16.23 -6.25 -1.90
CA ARG A 100 16.66 -6.75 -0.58
C ARG A 100 16.27 -5.81 0.58
N LEU A 101 15.13 -5.13 0.50
CA LEU A 101 14.61 -4.28 1.57
C LEU A 101 13.91 -5.09 2.66
N ILE A 102 13.29 -6.20 2.29
CA ILE A 102 12.57 -7.08 3.21
C ILE A 102 13.22 -8.46 3.14
N PRO A 103 13.65 -9.02 4.28
CA PRO A 103 14.33 -10.29 4.29
C PRO A 103 13.39 -11.44 3.92
N ASP A 104 13.77 -12.19 2.91
CA ASP A 104 13.14 -13.47 2.61
C ASP A 104 13.77 -14.56 3.46
N LYS A 105 13.10 -14.93 4.56
CA LYS A 105 13.63 -15.91 5.54
C LYS A 105 14.04 -17.24 4.93
N ASN A 106 13.46 -17.64 3.79
CA ASN A 106 13.69 -18.99 3.24
C ASN A 106 13.82 -19.09 1.71
N GLN A 107 13.90 -17.98 0.96
CA GLN A 107 13.74 -17.97 -0.51
C GLN A 107 12.43 -18.64 -0.99
N LYS A 108 11.63 -19.16 -0.06
CA LYS A 108 10.32 -19.78 -0.25
C LYS A 108 9.18 -18.92 0.26
N GLY A 109 9.48 -17.70 0.73
CA GLY A 109 8.49 -16.72 1.13
C GLY A 109 7.64 -16.32 -0.08
N SER A 110 6.33 -16.21 0.11
CA SER A 110 5.44 -15.68 -0.90
C SER A 110 5.36 -14.18 -0.77
N ILE A 111 5.59 -13.48 -1.87
CA ILE A 111 5.26 -12.06 -2.01
C ILE A 111 3.92 -12.01 -2.72
N LEU A 112 2.91 -11.49 -2.05
CA LEU A 112 1.60 -11.27 -2.63
C LEU A 112 1.48 -9.79 -3.00
N LEU A 113 1.42 -9.49 -4.28
CA LEU A 113 1.15 -8.17 -4.81
C LEU A 113 -0.36 -8.04 -5.02
N ILE A 114 -0.97 -6.98 -4.50
CA ILE A 114 -2.43 -6.87 -4.46
C ILE A 114 -2.92 -6.11 -5.69
N GLU A 115 -2.64 -4.85 -5.75
CA GLU A 115 -3.07 -3.94 -6.82
C GLU A 115 -1.88 -3.08 -7.20
N GLY A 116 -1.95 -2.40 -8.35
CA GLY A 116 -0.84 -1.59 -8.78
C GLY A 116 -1.27 -0.28 -9.42
N VAL A 117 -0.40 0.70 -9.34
CA VAL A 117 -0.50 1.95 -10.07
C VAL A 117 0.79 2.15 -10.86
N GLN A 118 0.67 2.63 -12.08
CA GLN A 118 1.78 3.06 -12.90
C GLN A 118 1.54 4.48 -13.41
N GLY A 119 2.62 5.25 -13.57
CA GLY A 119 2.53 6.61 -14.06
C GLY A 119 3.92 7.26 -14.19
N GLN A 120 3.94 8.57 -14.35
CA GLN A 120 5.16 9.36 -14.39
C GLN A 120 5.11 10.48 -13.36
N GLY A 121 6.06 10.50 -12.44
CA GLY A 121 6.23 11.56 -11.45
C GLY A 121 7.51 12.34 -11.72
N HIS A 122 7.44 13.65 -11.91
CA HIS A 122 8.56 14.53 -12.22
C HIS A 122 9.40 14.09 -13.44
N GLY A 123 8.80 13.33 -14.36
CA GLY A 123 9.52 12.77 -15.52
C GLY A 123 10.08 11.36 -15.31
N HIS A 124 10.05 10.83 -14.09
CA HIS A 124 10.49 9.48 -13.76
C HIS A 124 9.32 8.48 -13.89
N PRO A 125 9.51 7.32 -14.52
CA PRO A 125 8.56 6.21 -14.44
C PRO A 125 8.37 5.76 -12.99
N VAL A 126 7.11 5.60 -12.58
CA VAL A 126 6.73 5.19 -11.23
C VAL A 126 5.84 3.96 -11.30
N LEU A 127 6.19 2.94 -10.54
CA LEU A 127 5.34 1.79 -10.26
C LEU A 127 5.11 1.74 -8.76
N LEU A 128 3.88 1.54 -8.33
CA LEU A 128 3.58 1.37 -6.92
C LEU A 128 2.46 0.34 -6.69
N GLY A 129 2.46 -0.26 -5.52
CA GLY A 129 1.45 -1.25 -5.14
C GLY A 129 1.61 -1.72 -3.71
N ASP A 130 0.57 -2.32 -3.17
CA ASP A 130 0.66 -2.95 -1.85
C ASP A 130 1.26 -4.36 -1.97
N ALA A 131 2.28 -4.61 -1.17
CA ALA A 131 2.97 -5.88 -1.09
C ALA A 131 2.77 -6.51 0.30
N VAL A 132 2.48 -7.81 0.32
CA VAL A 132 2.39 -8.62 1.54
C VAL A 132 3.46 -9.70 1.48
N PHE A 133 4.30 -9.73 2.48
CA PHE A 133 5.36 -10.71 2.63
C PHE A 133 4.94 -11.75 3.68
N ALA A 134 4.87 -12.99 3.26
CA ALA A 134 4.41 -14.07 4.12
C ALA A 134 5.30 -15.30 4.02
N ASN A 135 5.52 -15.95 5.17
CA ASN A 135 6.11 -17.28 5.20
C ASN A 135 5.02 -18.31 4.91
N THR A 136 5.34 -19.24 4.03
CA THR A 136 4.43 -20.33 3.67
C THR A 136 4.86 -21.60 4.37
N PHE A 137 4.00 -22.13 5.24
CA PHE A 137 4.24 -23.39 5.95
C PHE A 137 3.24 -24.45 5.48
N PRO A 138 3.69 -25.67 5.15
CA PRO A 138 2.79 -26.77 4.89
C PRO A 138 2.13 -27.23 6.20
N ILE A 139 0.81 -27.30 6.25
CA ILE A 139 0.04 -27.91 7.33
C ILE A 139 -0.85 -28.97 6.70
N GLY A 140 -0.37 -30.22 6.63
CA GLY A 140 -1.02 -31.29 5.87
C GLY A 140 -1.14 -30.89 4.39
N GLU A 141 -2.33 -31.00 3.81
CA GLU A 141 -2.60 -30.62 2.41
C GLU A 141 -2.80 -29.09 2.22
N ARG A 142 -2.87 -28.32 3.28
CA ARG A 142 -3.09 -26.86 3.25
C ARG A 142 -1.81 -26.09 3.47
N LYS A 143 -1.68 -24.94 2.79
CA LYS A 143 -0.60 -23.99 3.03
C LYS A 143 -1.11 -22.89 3.97
N LYS A 144 -0.47 -22.72 5.11
CA LYS A 144 -0.73 -21.58 5.99
C LYS A 144 0.26 -20.46 5.65
N HIS A 145 -0.27 -19.29 5.37
CA HIS A 145 0.53 -18.08 5.16
C HIS A 145 0.58 -17.30 6.47
N ASN A 146 1.78 -17.05 6.95
CA ASN A 146 2.01 -16.18 8.10
C ASN A 146 2.63 -14.88 7.60
N GLU A 147 1.83 -13.81 7.58
CA GLU A 147 2.27 -12.47 7.18
C GLU A 147 3.24 -11.94 8.23
N PHE A 148 4.42 -11.48 7.80
CA PHE A 148 5.41 -10.88 8.66
C PHE A 148 5.73 -9.41 8.30
N ALA A 149 5.43 -8.99 7.07
CA ALA A 149 5.50 -7.60 6.66
C ALA A 149 4.43 -7.30 5.60
N SER A 150 3.87 -6.11 5.63
CA SER A 150 2.98 -5.61 4.59
C SER A 150 3.06 -4.10 4.52
N GLY A 151 2.96 -3.58 3.31
CA GLY A 151 3.03 -2.14 3.11
C GLY A 151 2.97 -1.75 1.64
N CYS A 152 3.10 -0.45 1.40
CA CYS A 152 3.20 0.11 0.08
C CYS A 152 4.64 0.02 -0.42
N TRP A 153 4.81 -0.42 -1.65
CA TRP A 153 6.08 -0.40 -2.36
C TRP A 153 6.02 0.57 -3.53
N ILE A 154 7.00 1.47 -3.60
CA ILE A 154 7.14 2.45 -4.66
C ILE A 154 8.46 2.17 -5.36
N GLN A 155 8.44 2.02 -6.67
CA GLN A 155 9.61 1.86 -7.52
C GLN A 155 9.67 3.00 -8.52
N LEU A 156 10.82 3.67 -8.59
CA LEU A 156 11.11 4.69 -9.59
C LEU A 156 12.29 4.26 -10.45
N THR A 157 12.28 4.70 -11.70
CA THR A 157 13.40 4.48 -12.62
C THR A 157 14.04 5.82 -12.95
N LEU A 158 15.33 5.97 -12.64
CA LEU A 158 16.12 7.13 -12.98
C LEU A 158 16.58 7.08 -14.43
N PRO A 159 16.85 8.25 -15.06
CA PRO A 159 17.32 8.31 -16.44
C PRO A 159 18.73 7.74 -16.63
N GLN A 160 19.53 7.75 -15.58
CA GLN A 160 20.92 7.28 -15.59
C GLN A 160 21.21 6.35 -14.43
N ASP A 161 22.18 5.48 -14.61
CA ASP A 161 22.69 4.64 -13.53
C ASP A 161 23.56 5.50 -12.59
N THR A 162 23.23 5.46 -11.31
CA THR A 162 23.94 6.21 -10.27
C THR A 162 25.19 5.50 -9.77
N GLY A 163 25.39 4.23 -10.13
CA GLY A 163 26.44 3.37 -9.57
C GLY A 163 26.25 3.03 -8.10
N LEU A 164 25.17 3.49 -7.48
CA LEU A 164 24.88 3.22 -6.07
C LEU A 164 24.29 1.82 -5.89
N ASP A 165 24.59 1.20 -4.77
CA ASP A 165 23.89 -0.01 -4.28
C ASP A 165 23.77 0.05 -2.75
N TRP A 166 22.84 0.89 -2.29
CA TRP A 166 22.63 1.25 -0.90
C TRP A 166 21.22 0.89 -0.41
N ARG A 167 21.12 0.51 0.88
CA ARG A 167 19.85 0.31 1.56
C ARG A 167 19.87 1.04 2.89
N LEU A 168 18.82 1.81 3.13
CA LEU A 168 18.52 2.45 4.40
C LEU A 168 17.23 1.82 4.92
N ILE A 169 17.30 1.17 6.06
CA ILE A 169 16.16 0.44 6.61
C ILE A 169 15.90 0.97 8.02
N HIS A 170 14.76 1.66 8.19
CA HIS A 170 14.35 2.12 9.51
C HIS A 170 14.23 0.93 10.47
N LYS A 171 14.69 1.10 11.71
CA LYS A 171 14.72 0.03 12.71
C LYS A 171 13.35 -0.62 12.92
N ASP A 172 12.27 0.18 12.83
CA ASP A 172 10.90 -0.30 12.98
C ASP A 172 10.27 -0.81 11.68
N ALA A 173 10.91 -0.64 10.52
CA ALA A 173 10.36 -1.11 9.25
C ALA A 173 10.33 -2.63 9.15
N ILE A 174 11.29 -3.29 9.80
CA ILE A 174 11.47 -4.75 9.80
C ILE A 174 11.76 -5.20 11.23
N MET A 175 11.27 -6.39 11.59
CA MET A 175 11.62 -7.00 12.88
C MET A 175 13.15 -7.21 12.99
N GLU A 176 13.73 -6.95 14.16
CA GLU A 176 15.16 -7.03 14.43
C GLU A 176 15.77 -8.41 14.08
N GLU A 177 15.06 -9.49 14.39
CA GLU A 177 15.43 -10.85 13.99
C GLU A 177 15.55 -11.00 12.46
N SER A 178 14.72 -10.29 11.73
CA SER A 178 14.72 -10.31 10.27
C SER A 178 15.89 -9.54 9.69
N LEU A 179 16.33 -8.47 10.36
CA LEU A 179 17.49 -7.68 9.97
C LEU A 179 18.79 -8.46 10.18
N SER A 180 18.95 -9.14 11.33
CA SER A 180 20.12 -9.99 11.59
C SER A 180 20.23 -11.14 10.59
N LEU A 181 19.10 -11.75 10.23
CA LEU A 181 19.04 -12.77 9.19
C LEU A 181 19.42 -12.21 7.81
N MET A 182 19.01 -10.99 7.50
CA MET A 182 19.36 -10.31 6.26
C MET A 182 20.86 -10.06 6.17
N LYS A 183 21.48 -9.59 7.25
CA LYS A 183 22.94 -9.40 7.33
C LYS A 183 23.69 -10.72 7.19
N SER A 184 23.23 -11.81 7.81
CA SER A 184 23.89 -13.11 7.72
C SER A 184 23.79 -13.78 6.34
N LYS A 185 22.68 -13.57 5.61
CA LYS A 185 22.47 -14.16 4.28
C LYS A 185 23.05 -13.33 3.14
N ASN A 186 23.27 -12.05 3.37
CA ASN A 186 23.85 -11.11 2.41
C ASN A 186 25.21 -10.66 2.94
N ALA A 187 26.15 -11.62 3.03
CA ALA A 187 27.52 -11.34 3.47
C ALA A 187 28.25 -10.33 2.55
N ASP A 188 27.74 -10.13 1.36
CA ASP A 188 28.16 -9.10 0.42
C ASP A 188 27.68 -7.68 0.80
N LEU A 189 26.70 -7.56 1.72
CA LEU A 189 26.22 -6.27 2.23
C LEU A 189 26.93 -5.92 3.52
N GLN A 190 27.70 -4.85 3.48
CA GLN A 190 28.42 -4.34 4.63
C GLN A 190 27.65 -3.20 5.31
N SER A 191 27.76 -3.12 6.63
CA SER A 191 27.31 -1.96 7.38
C SER A 191 28.51 -1.00 7.46
N PRO A 192 28.45 0.20 6.87
CA PRO A 192 29.53 1.16 6.98
C PRO A 192 29.70 1.56 8.46
N GLU A 193 30.95 1.56 8.94
CA GLU A 193 31.28 1.83 10.35
C GLU A 193 31.08 3.30 10.72
N ASP A 194 31.09 4.22 9.73
CA ASP A 194 31.00 5.65 10.00
C ASP A 194 30.23 6.38 8.89
N THR A 195 29.10 6.95 9.23
CA THR A 195 28.44 7.93 8.37
C THR A 195 28.52 9.28 9.05
N SER A 196 28.91 10.31 8.29
CA SER A 196 28.97 11.69 8.77
C SER A 196 27.61 12.22 9.29
N ALA A 197 26.53 11.52 8.99
CA ALA A 197 25.17 11.84 9.42
C ALA A 197 24.76 10.95 10.61
N ARG A 198 24.94 11.44 11.83
CA ARG A 198 24.63 10.73 13.08
C ARG A 198 23.18 10.25 13.18
N TRP A 199 22.23 11.07 12.71
CA TRP A 199 20.81 10.75 12.74
C TRP A 199 20.47 9.45 11.95
N ILE A 200 21.23 9.15 10.88
CA ILE A 200 21.01 7.92 10.10
C ILE A 200 21.34 6.71 10.96
N ASN A 201 22.41 6.74 11.72
CA ASN A 201 22.84 5.61 12.55
C ASN A 201 21.91 5.41 13.73
N ASP A 202 21.22 6.46 14.22
CA ASP A 202 20.29 6.36 15.33
C ASP A 202 18.97 5.69 14.91
N ASP A 203 18.48 5.99 13.70
CA ASP A 203 17.16 5.55 13.24
C ASP A 203 17.19 4.48 12.15
N PHE A 204 18.27 4.39 11.38
CA PHE A 204 18.38 3.50 10.23
C PHE A 204 19.54 2.52 10.35
N ASN A 205 19.31 1.32 9.82
CA ASN A 205 20.36 0.39 9.46
C ASN A 205 20.76 0.65 8.01
N ILE A 206 22.05 0.90 7.80
CA ILE A 206 22.63 1.16 6.48
C ILE A 206 23.35 -0.09 6.01
N LEU A 207 23.06 -0.51 4.80
CA LEU A 207 23.73 -1.64 4.15
C LEU A 207 24.17 -1.20 2.75
N ARG A 208 25.39 -1.53 2.36
CA ARG A 208 25.91 -1.30 1.01
C ARG A 208 26.54 -2.56 0.43
N LEU A 209 26.56 -2.66 -0.87
CA LEU A 209 27.34 -3.68 -1.56
C LEU A 209 28.82 -3.27 -1.52
N ASP A 210 29.71 -4.23 -1.32
CA ASP A 210 31.16 -3.98 -1.33
C ASP A 210 31.61 -3.44 -2.70
N GLY A 211 32.50 -2.44 -2.67
CA GLY A 211 32.99 -1.77 -3.87
C GLY A 211 32.07 -0.71 -4.47
N THR A 212 30.91 -0.41 -3.86
CA THR A 212 30.09 0.73 -4.29
C THR A 212 30.67 2.07 -3.83
N PRO A 213 30.38 3.18 -4.55
CA PRO A 213 30.80 4.52 -4.13
C PRO A 213 30.36 4.85 -2.71
N ASP A 214 31.08 5.77 -2.08
CA ASP A 214 30.75 6.28 -0.75
C ASP A 214 29.34 6.87 -0.72
N PHE A 215 28.84 7.06 0.50
CA PHE A 215 27.47 7.45 0.77
C PHE A 215 27.03 8.68 -0.07
N PRO A 216 25.73 8.76 -0.40
CA PRO A 216 25.21 9.83 -1.25
C PRO A 216 25.59 11.22 -0.76
N THR A 217 25.72 12.14 -1.71
CA THR A 217 26.08 13.55 -1.48
C THR A 217 25.14 14.27 -0.49
N ASP A 218 25.59 15.37 0.11
CA ASP A 218 24.81 16.18 1.06
C ASP A 218 23.39 16.52 0.59
N PRO A 219 23.10 16.83 -0.70
CA PRO A 219 21.73 17.03 -1.16
C PRO A 219 20.84 15.80 -0.99
N VAL A 220 21.35 14.60 -1.27
CA VAL A 220 20.60 13.34 -1.11
C VAL A 220 20.32 13.07 0.37
N LEU A 221 21.33 13.27 1.23
CA LEU A 221 21.20 13.17 2.68
C LEU A 221 20.13 14.11 3.24
N SER A 222 20.10 15.36 2.76
CA SER A 222 19.10 16.35 3.17
C SER A 222 17.67 15.93 2.82
N VAL A 223 17.47 15.32 1.65
CA VAL A 223 16.14 14.81 1.26
C VAL A 223 15.76 13.59 2.09
N LEU A 224 16.67 12.66 2.32
CA LEU A 224 16.44 11.49 3.16
C LEU A 224 16.10 11.90 4.61
N HIS A 225 16.77 12.94 5.13
CA HIS A 225 16.46 13.49 6.46
C HIS A 225 15.02 14.02 6.52
N LYS A 226 14.64 14.86 5.54
CA LYS A 226 13.27 15.35 5.44
C LYS A 226 12.24 14.23 5.31
N MET A 227 12.58 13.16 4.57
CA MET A 227 11.71 11.98 4.50
C MET A 227 11.56 11.33 5.87
N ALA A 228 12.65 11.14 6.61
CA ALA A 228 12.62 10.54 7.94
C ALA A 228 11.81 11.36 8.94
N GLU A 229 11.90 12.71 8.89
CA GLU A 229 11.14 13.60 9.77
C GLU A 229 9.64 13.66 9.45
N ASN A 230 9.28 13.61 8.16
CA ASN A 230 7.90 13.85 7.72
C ASN A 230 7.09 12.57 7.49
N ILE A 231 7.76 11.44 7.27
CA ILE A 231 7.08 10.15 7.06
C ILE A 231 6.89 9.47 8.41
N THR A 232 5.64 9.36 8.83
CA THR A 232 5.28 8.71 10.10
C THR A 232 5.33 7.18 10.04
N ALA A 233 5.18 6.59 8.86
CA ALA A 233 5.29 5.16 8.67
C ALA A 233 6.77 4.75 8.60
N PRO A 234 7.18 3.66 9.31
CA PRO A 234 8.53 3.13 9.15
C PRO A 234 8.84 2.82 7.70
N LEU A 235 9.95 3.34 7.20
CA LEU A 235 10.32 3.26 5.78
C LEU A 235 11.63 2.50 5.56
N ALA A 236 11.78 1.95 4.36
CA ALA A 236 13.06 1.45 3.88
C ALA A 236 13.29 1.92 2.44
N VAL A 237 14.51 2.31 2.14
CA VAL A 237 14.91 2.84 0.82
C VAL A 237 16.05 1.99 0.27
N CYS A 238 15.94 1.58 -1.00
CA CYS A 238 17.03 0.98 -1.76
C CYS A 238 17.32 1.86 -2.98
N MET A 239 18.57 2.23 -3.14
CA MET A 239 19.12 2.89 -4.33
C MET A 239 20.05 1.89 -5.01
N LYS A 240 19.66 1.37 -6.17
CA LYS A 240 20.42 0.36 -6.90
C LYS A 240 20.46 0.67 -8.38
N GLY A 241 21.63 1.07 -8.86
CA GLY A 241 21.80 1.45 -10.24
C GLY A 241 20.88 2.60 -10.63
N ASN A 242 20.00 2.38 -11.60
CA ASN A 242 19.02 3.38 -12.01
C ASN A 242 17.64 3.18 -11.32
N GLN A 243 17.53 2.32 -10.31
CA GLN A 243 16.27 2.07 -9.61
C GLN A 243 16.31 2.56 -8.18
N VAL A 244 15.23 3.21 -7.78
CA VAL A 244 14.96 3.61 -6.40
C VAL A 244 13.73 2.87 -5.93
N HIS A 245 13.87 2.11 -4.85
CA HIS A 245 12.76 1.41 -4.21
C HIS A 245 12.51 2.01 -2.84
N VAL A 246 11.25 2.32 -2.55
CA VAL A 246 10.83 2.77 -1.23
C VAL A 246 9.74 1.85 -0.73
N TYR A 247 9.93 1.27 0.43
CA TYR A 247 8.93 0.52 1.15
C TYR A 247 8.43 1.34 2.34
N LEU A 248 7.12 1.47 2.46
CA LEU A 248 6.43 2.12 3.58
C LEU A 248 5.62 1.05 4.31
N ARG A 249 5.83 0.88 5.60
CA ARG A 249 5.08 -0.07 6.44
C ARG A 249 3.64 0.44 6.70
N SER A 250 2.97 0.83 5.65
CA SER A 250 1.59 1.29 5.64
C SER A 250 0.93 0.85 4.35
N ARG A 251 -0.21 0.18 4.42
CA ARG A 251 -0.96 -0.21 3.22
C ARG A 251 -1.68 1.01 2.67
N PHE A 252 -1.46 1.27 1.41
CA PHE A 252 -2.06 2.38 0.68
C PHE A 252 -3.42 2.00 0.06
N LEU A 253 -3.50 0.81 -0.55
CA LEU A 253 -4.68 0.36 -1.28
C LEU A 253 -5.73 -0.32 -0.38
N GLY A 254 -5.37 -0.63 0.87
CA GLY A 254 -6.21 -1.36 1.81
C GLY A 254 -7.08 -0.51 2.73
N GLN A 255 -7.21 0.80 2.49
CA GLN A 255 -8.02 1.68 3.34
C GLN A 255 -9.51 1.32 3.26
N LYS A 256 -10.12 1.05 4.41
CA LYS A 256 -11.55 0.75 4.51
C LYS A 256 -12.33 2.02 4.83
N VAL A 257 -13.27 2.34 3.97
CA VAL A 257 -14.20 3.45 4.18
C VAL A 257 -15.39 3.01 5.02
N ASN A 258 -15.87 3.92 5.87
CA ASN A 258 -17.13 3.70 6.57
C ASN A 258 -18.30 3.76 5.56
N PRO A 259 -19.05 2.66 5.35
CA PRO A 259 -20.14 2.61 4.36
C PRO A 259 -21.33 3.51 4.70
N ARG A 260 -21.34 4.12 5.90
CA ARG A 260 -22.37 5.07 6.33
C ARG A 260 -21.98 6.53 6.07
N GLN A 261 -20.74 6.78 5.70
CA GLN A 261 -20.24 8.12 5.44
C GLN A 261 -20.74 8.60 4.08
N VAL A 262 -21.36 9.77 4.06
CA VAL A 262 -21.82 10.40 2.81
C VAL A 262 -20.58 10.76 1.98
N PRO A 263 -20.57 10.47 0.68
CA PRO A 263 -19.48 10.91 -0.19
C PRO A 263 -19.39 12.43 -0.17
N ASP A 264 -18.27 12.93 0.29
CA ASP A 264 -17.96 14.36 0.32
C ASP A 264 -16.73 14.63 -0.56
N GLU A 265 -16.69 15.78 -1.17
CA GLU A 265 -15.56 16.19 -1.99
C GLU A 265 -14.26 16.26 -1.17
N ALA A 266 -14.31 16.76 0.05
CA ALA A 266 -13.18 16.80 0.97
C ALA A 266 -12.63 15.40 1.30
N LEU A 267 -13.52 14.41 1.36
CA LEU A 267 -13.16 13.03 1.65
C LEU A 267 -12.40 12.37 0.49
N ILE A 268 -12.79 12.69 -0.75
CA ILE A 268 -12.15 12.18 -1.97
C ILE A 268 -10.83 12.91 -2.24
N GLN A 269 -10.74 14.17 -1.85
CA GLN A 269 -9.54 15.00 -2.01
C GLN A 269 -8.46 14.72 -0.96
N CYS A 270 -8.70 13.78 -0.03
CA CYS A 270 -7.68 13.35 0.89
C CYS A 270 -6.55 12.67 0.12
N ASP A 271 -5.35 13.26 0.20
CA ASP A 271 -4.14 12.63 -0.31
C ASP A 271 -3.81 11.44 0.59
N ILE A 272 -4.01 10.24 0.07
CA ILE A 272 -3.81 9.01 0.85
C ILE A 272 -2.35 8.52 0.82
N LEU A 273 -1.50 9.15 0.01
CA LEU A 273 -0.06 8.85 -0.06
C LEU A 273 0.76 10.16 -0.22
N PRO A 274 0.70 11.06 0.76
CA PRO A 274 1.43 12.33 0.70
C PRO A 274 2.96 12.12 0.63
N GLU A 275 3.44 10.98 1.09
CA GLU A 275 4.84 10.57 1.07
C GLU A 275 5.40 10.47 -0.37
N LEU A 276 4.54 10.23 -1.35
CA LEU A 276 4.95 10.12 -2.76
C LEU A 276 5.66 11.38 -3.26
N ALA A 277 5.24 12.57 -2.81
CA ALA A 277 5.91 13.83 -3.16
C ALA A 277 7.38 13.84 -2.72
N GLN A 278 7.68 13.32 -1.54
CA GLN A 278 9.05 13.25 -1.00
C GLN A 278 9.88 12.19 -1.72
N VAL A 279 9.27 11.06 -2.05
CA VAL A 279 9.92 10.00 -2.84
C VAL A 279 10.29 10.51 -4.24
N LEU A 280 9.43 11.31 -4.88
CA LEU A 280 9.73 11.97 -6.16
C LEU A 280 10.87 12.99 -6.02
N SER A 281 10.90 13.76 -4.94
CA SER A 281 12.00 14.70 -4.65
C SER A 281 13.34 13.98 -4.46
N LEU A 282 13.35 12.79 -3.85
CA LEU A 282 14.54 11.95 -3.74
C LEU A 282 15.04 11.52 -5.13
N ALA A 283 14.13 11.08 -6.01
CA ALA A 283 14.50 10.69 -7.37
C ALA A 283 15.09 11.86 -8.18
N ASP A 284 14.49 13.06 -8.06
CA ASP A 284 15.00 14.28 -8.72
C ASP A 284 16.41 14.64 -8.23
N THR A 285 16.68 14.44 -6.95
CA THR A 285 17.97 14.76 -6.36
C THR A 285 19.02 13.74 -6.80
N LEU A 286 18.68 12.46 -6.81
CA LEU A 286 19.57 11.40 -7.30
C LEU A 286 19.87 11.51 -8.80
N ALA A 287 18.93 12.00 -9.59
CA ALA A 287 19.12 12.19 -11.03
C ALA A 287 20.08 13.37 -11.36
N LYS A 288 20.35 14.24 -10.39
CA LYS A 288 21.25 15.40 -10.52
C LYS A 288 22.62 15.18 -9.86
N ALA A 289 22.72 14.18 -9.00
CA ALA A 289 23.96 13.84 -8.29
C ALA A 289 24.89 13.00 -9.17
#